data_8ee84f849e370cd6523aaaf730db6791
#
_entry.id   8ee84f849e370cd6523aaaf730db6791
#
_cell.length_a   1.000
_cell.length_b   1.000
_cell.length_c   1.000
_cell.angle_alpha   90.00
_cell.angle_beta   90.00
_cell.angle_gamma   90.00
#
_symmetry.space_group_name_H-M   'P 1'
#
loop_
_entity.id
_entity.type
_entity.pdbx_description
1 polymer ?
#
loop_
_entity_poly.entity_id
_entity_poly.type
_entity_poly.pdbx_seq_one_letter_code
_entity_poly.pdbx_strand_id
1 'polypeptide(L)'
;MDRSEAGQVAAAVAAQLAAERELVSARLNWNLTFQGFMIASYALVATAQASEPARQIIQSAITISGFVVAGATLVGVLAASRQSDYLKNHWMRVLGEDSVYPRPFSASGGSRLGRLPPRVICIALMAMWCVLQTAGLGFLG
;
A
#
# COMPACT_ATOMS: atom_id res chain seq x y z
N MET A 1 -7.29 -11.05 35.37
CA MET A 1 -7.81 -11.57 34.08
C MET A 1 -7.79 -13.09 34.14
N ASP A 2 -8.92 -13.73 33.94
CA ASP A 2 -9.02 -15.19 33.93
C ASP A 2 -8.29 -15.76 32.68
N ARG A 3 -7.81 -17.02 32.80
CA ARG A 3 -7.07 -17.69 31.71
C ARG A 3 -7.89 -17.83 30.44
N SER A 4 -9.19 -18.00 30.58
CA SER A 4 -10.17 -18.03 29.46
C SER A 4 -10.26 -16.69 28.72
N GLU A 5 -10.34 -15.57 29.47
CA GLU A 5 -10.39 -14.22 28.91
C GLU A 5 -9.10 -13.86 28.17
N ALA A 6 -7.94 -14.22 28.76
CA ALA A 6 -6.64 -14.00 28.14
C ALA A 6 -6.52 -14.74 26.79
N GLY A 7 -7.04 -15.97 26.70
CA GLY A 7 -7.08 -16.75 25.47
C GLY A 7 -7.95 -16.10 24.38
N GLN A 8 -9.11 -15.58 24.74
CA GLN A 8 -10.00 -14.88 23.82
C GLN A 8 -9.38 -13.58 23.29
N VAL A 9 -8.76 -12.78 24.15
CA VAL A 9 -8.03 -11.56 23.74
C VAL A 9 -6.88 -11.91 22.78
N ALA A 10 -6.12 -12.95 23.10
CA ALA A 10 -5.03 -13.42 22.25
C ALA A 10 -5.50 -13.81 20.84
N ALA A 11 -6.57 -14.60 20.77
CA ALA A 11 -7.18 -15.03 19.50
C ALA A 11 -7.73 -13.84 18.70
N ALA A 12 -8.43 -12.92 19.35
CA ALA A 12 -8.99 -11.74 18.71
C ALA A 12 -7.92 -10.84 18.10
N VAL A 13 -6.83 -10.55 18.82
CA VAL A 13 -5.72 -9.74 18.31
C VAL A 13 -5.00 -10.43 17.15
N ALA A 14 -4.80 -11.75 17.23
CA ALA A 14 -4.19 -12.52 16.15
C ALA A 14 -5.04 -12.49 14.87
N ALA A 15 -6.36 -12.69 15.00
CA ALA A 15 -7.30 -12.62 13.88
C ALA A 15 -7.31 -11.22 13.23
N GLN A 16 -7.32 -10.16 14.03
CA GLN A 16 -7.32 -8.78 13.54
C GLN A 16 -6.01 -8.44 12.81
N LEU A 17 -4.86 -8.89 13.32
CA LEU A 17 -3.57 -8.71 12.64
C LEU A 17 -3.50 -9.47 11.30
N ALA A 18 -4.10 -10.66 11.22
CA ALA A 18 -4.20 -11.42 9.98
C ALA A 18 -5.07 -10.69 8.95
N ALA A 19 -6.25 -10.20 9.35
CA ALA A 19 -7.16 -9.44 8.51
C ALA A 19 -6.51 -8.15 7.97
N GLU A 20 -5.77 -7.40 8.80
CA GLU A 20 -5.04 -6.20 8.36
C GLU A 20 -3.97 -6.51 7.30
N ARG A 21 -3.26 -7.63 7.43
CA ARG A 21 -2.28 -8.07 6.42
C ARG A 21 -2.93 -8.42 5.10
N GLU A 22 -4.06 -9.11 5.16
CA GLU A 22 -4.83 -9.48 3.98
C GLU A 22 -5.37 -8.23 3.25
N LEU A 23 -5.91 -7.26 3.99
CA LEU A 23 -6.36 -5.99 3.43
C LEU A 23 -5.23 -5.20 2.75
N VAL A 24 -4.03 -5.17 3.34
CA VAL A 24 -2.86 -4.52 2.70
C VAL A 24 -2.49 -5.22 1.41
N SER A 25 -2.47 -6.57 1.40
CA SER A 25 -2.18 -7.36 0.20
C SER A 25 -3.22 -7.13 -0.89
N ALA A 26 -4.50 -7.15 -0.55
CA ALA A 26 -5.59 -6.88 -1.49
C ALA A 26 -5.49 -5.48 -2.11
N ARG A 27 -5.25 -4.45 -1.29
CA ARG A 27 -5.07 -3.06 -1.77
C ARG A 27 -3.88 -2.93 -2.72
N LEU A 28 -2.77 -3.61 -2.43
CA LEU A 28 -1.60 -3.60 -3.32
C LEU A 28 -1.88 -4.29 -4.64
N ASN A 29 -2.55 -5.44 -4.63
CA ASN A 29 -2.92 -6.16 -5.84
C ASN A 29 -3.86 -5.31 -6.72
N TRP A 30 -4.87 -4.69 -6.14
CA TRP A 30 -5.76 -3.76 -6.84
C TRP A 30 -5.00 -2.57 -7.43
N ASN A 31 -4.10 -1.97 -6.65
CA ASN A 31 -3.29 -0.86 -7.13
C ASN A 31 -2.41 -1.29 -8.32
N LEU A 32 -1.69 -2.40 -8.22
CA LEU A 32 -0.83 -2.91 -9.29
C LEU A 32 -1.62 -3.20 -10.57
N THR A 33 -2.79 -3.85 -10.45
CA THR A 33 -3.68 -4.11 -11.58
C THR A 33 -4.15 -2.82 -12.23
N PHE A 34 -4.62 -1.86 -11.44
CA PHE A 34 -5.06 -0.56 -11.93
C PHE A 34 -3.91 0.21 -12.61
N GLN A 35 -2.73 0.22 -12.02
CA GLN A 35 -1.55 0.86 -12.59
C GLN A 35 -1.15 0.21 -13.93
N GLY A 36 -1.25 -1.11 -14.04
CA GLY A 36 -1.02 -1.81 -15.31
C GLY A 36 -1.97 -1.32 -16.42
N PHE A 37 -3.27 -1.19 -16.11
CA PHE A 37 -4.23 -0.63 -17.07
C PHE A 37 -3.93 0.82 -17.43
N MET A 38 -3.54 1.64 -16.47
CA MET A 38 -3.21 3.05 -16.71
C MET A 38 -1.97 3.20 -17.60
N ILE A 39 -0.93 2.37 -17.37
CA ILE A 39 0.28 2.35 -18.21
C ILE A 39 -0.06 1.91 -19.63
N ALA A 40 -0.85 0.85 -19.79
CA ALA A 40 -1.30 0.38 -21.11
C ALA A 40 -2.12 1.46 -21.83
N SER A 41 -3.04 2.12 -21.13
CA SER A 41 -3.83 3.22 -21.68
C SER A 41 -2.96 4.41 -22.10
N TYR A 42 -1.96 4.76 -21.29
CA TYR A 42 -1.00 5.82 -21.61
C TYR A 42 -0.22 5.48 -22.89
N ALA A 43 0.27 4.25 -23.03
CA ALA A 43 1.00 3.80 -24.19
C ALA A 43 0.13 3.82 -25.45
N LEU A 44 -1.14 3.38 -25.36
CA LEU A 44 -2.08 3.44 -26.49
C LEU A 44 -2.35 4.88 -26.95
N VAL A 45 -2.55 5.79 -25.99
CA VAL A 45 -2.78 7.21 -26.31
C VAL A 45 -1.53 7.85 -26.92
N ALA A 46 -0.32 7.46 -26.44
CA ALA A 46 0.94 7.96 -26.97
C ALA A 46 1.15 7.60 -28.47
N THR A 47 0.64 6.45 -28.90
CA THR A 47 0.73 5.96 -30.30
C THR A 47 -0.48 6.30 -31.16
N ALA A 48 -1.55 6.86 -30.58
CA ALA A 48 -2.76 7.19 -31.31
C ALA A 48 -2.56 8.38 -32.25
N GLN A 49 -3.19 8.31 -33.44
CA GLN A 49 -3.25 9.42 -34.41
C GLN A 49 -4.30 10.46 -34.00
N ALA A 50 -4.20 10.97 -32.78
CA ALA A 50 -5.07 12.04 -32.28
C ALA A 50 -4.37 13.41 -32.45
N SER A 51 -5.18 14.50 -32.45
CA SER A 51 -4.62 15.84 -32.43
C SER A 51 -3.74 16.04 -31.16
N GLU A 52 -2.62 16.72 -31.30
CA GLU A 52 -1.69 16.96 -30.19
C GLU A 52 -2.38 17.44 -28.88
N PRO A 53 -3.25 18.47 -28.91
CA PRO A 53 -3.86 18.94 -27.67
C PRO A 53 -4.77 17.89 -27.02
N ALA A 54 -5.52 17.09 -27.78
CA ALA A 54 -6.36 16.04 -27.24
C ALA A 54 -5.54 14.93 -26.58
N ARG A 55 -4.44 14.51 -27.24
CA ARG A 55 -3.52 13.50 -26.73
C ARG A 55 -2.90 13.93 -25.39
N GLN A 56 -2.44 15.15 -25.29
CA GLN A 56 -1.84 15.71 -24.08
C GLN A 56 -2.82 15.77 -22.91
N ILE A 57 -4.06 16.21 -23.15
CA ILE A 57 -5.09 16.26 -22.12
C ILE A 57 -5.35 14.85 -21.56
N ILE A 58 -5.51 13.86 -22.44
CA ILE A 58 -5.78 12.47 -22.02
C ILE A 58 -4.57 11.88 -21.27
N GLN A 59 -3.35 12.06 -21.77
CA GLN A 59 -2.14 11.60 -21.09
C GLN A 59 -1.97 12.23 -19.73
N SER A 60 -2.21 13.53 -19.58
CA SER A 60 -2.14 14.22 -18.30
C SER A 60 -3.21 13.71 -17.33
N ALA A 61 -4.43 13.47 -17.80
CA ALA A 61 -5.50 12.90 -16.97
C ALA A 61 -5.14 11.50 -16.48
N ILE A 62 -4.58 10.65 -17.33
CA ILE A 62 -4.10 9.30 -16.97
C ILE A 62 -2.99 9.40 -15.92
N THR A 63 -1.99 10.26 -16.14
CA THR A 63 -0.85 10.43 -15.24
C THR A 63 -1.29 10.90 -13.85
N ILE A 64 -2.14 11.92 -13.80
CA ILE A 64 -2.69 12.44 -12.54
C ILE A 64 -3.48 11.35 -11.80
N SER A 65 -4.33 10.61 -12.51
CA SER A 65 -5.12 9.53 -11.91
C SER A 65 -4.22 8.42 -11.37
N GLY A 66 -3.22 7.99 -12.12
CA GLY A 66 -2.25 6.98 -11.68
C GLY A 66 -1.47 7.42 -10.44
N PHE A 67 -1.03 8.68 -10.40
CA PHE A 67 -0.34 9.27 -9.25
C PHE A 67 -1.23 9.32 -8.01
N VAL A 68 -2.48 9.78 -8.15
CA VAL A 68 -3.44 9.88 -7.04
C VAL A 68 -3.75 8.51 -6.45
N VAL A 69 -3.97 7.49 -7.29
CA VAL A 69 -4.25 6.11 -6.82
C VAL A 69 -3.04 5.52 -6.10
N ALA A 70 -1.82 5.71 -6.61
CA ALA A 70 -0.60 5.28 -5.94
C ALA A 70 -0.43 5.96 -4.57
N GLY A 71 -0.70 7.27 -4.48
CA GLY A 71 -0.67 8.05 -3.24
C GLY A 71 -1.71 7.59 -2.23
N ALA A 72 -2.95 7.38 -2.66
CA ALA A 72 -4.02 6.87 -1.80
C ALA A 72 -3.68 5.48 -1.23
N THR A 73 -3.10 4.60 -2.06
CA THR A 73 -2.64 3.28 -1.60
C THR A 73 -1.51 3.41 -0.57
N LEU A 74 -0.55 4.31 -0.78
CA LEU A 74 0.53 4.57 0.18
C LEU A 74 -0.03 5.02 1.54
N VAL A 75 -0.99 5.94 1.55
CA VAL A 75 -1.67 6.39 2.78
C VAL A 75 -2.35 5.21 3.48
N GLY A 76 -3.05 4.35 2.75
CA GLY A 76 -3.67 3.14 3.29
C GLY A 76 -2.66 2.17 3.90
N VAL A 77 -1.50 1.96 3.27
CA VAL A 77 -0.40 1.12 3.79
C VAL A 77 0.20 1.71 5.07
N LEU A 78 0.36 3.03 5.13
CA LEU A 78 0.86 3.72 6.33
C LEU A 78 -0.14 3.64 7.49
N ALA A 79 -1.44 3.80 7.22
CA ALA A 79 -2.49 3.66 8.22
C ALA A 79 -2.53 2.23 8.80
N ALA A 80 -2.50 1.20 7.95
CA ALA A 80 -2.45 -0.21 8.38
C ALA A 80 -1.20 -0.52 9.23
N SER A 81 -0.06 0.10 8.90
CA SER A 81 1.17 -0.04 9.69
C SER A 81 1.01 0.53 11.11
N ARG A 82 0.36 1.69 11.25
CA ARG A 82 0.07 2.31 12.56
C ARG A 82 -0.91 1.46 13.38
N GLN A 83 -1.95 0.95 12.73
CA GLN A 83 -2.92 0.06 13.39
C GLN A 83 -2.26 -1.22 13.90
N SER A 84 -1.39 -1.83 13.11
CA SER A 84 -0.62 -3.01 13.52
C SER A 84 0.28 -2.72 14.73
N ASP A 85 0.89 -1.53 14.80
CA ASP A 85 1.71 -1.14 15.97
C ASP A 85 0.85 -0.91 17.21
N TYR A 86 -0.33 -0.32 17.06
CA TYR A 86 -1.29 -0.16 18.14
C TYR A 86 -1.72 -1.53 18.72
N LEU A 87 -2.07 -2.49 17.85
CA LEU A 87 -2.46 -3.84 18.27
C LEU A 87 -1.34 -4.58 19.00
N LYS A 88 -0.08 -4.43 18.55
CA LYS A 88 1.10 -5.00 19.23
C LYS A 88 1.28 -4.40 20.62
N ASN A 89 1.16 -3.08 20.73
CA ASN A 89 1.28 -2.39 22.00
C ASN A 89 0.14 -2.77 22.97
N HIS A 90 -1.06 -2.99 22.44
CA HIS A 90 -2.19 -3.48 23.21
C HIS A 90 -1.93 -4.89 23.74
N TRP A 91 -1.46 -5.82 22.85
CA TRP A 91 -1.05 -7.16 23.26
C TRP A 91 -0.05 -7.14 24.40
N MET A 92 1.05 -6.38 24.24
CA MET A 92 2.13 -6.31 25.24
C MET A 92 1.63 -5.76 26.59
N ARG A 93 0.67 -4.85 26.55
CA ARG A 93 0.10 -4.22 27.76
C ARG A 93 -0.85 -5.15 28.50
N VAL A 94 -1.63 -5.96 27.79
CA VAL A 94 -2.69 -6.80 28.39
C VAL A 94 -2.17 -8.18 28.78
N LEU A 95 -1.32 -8.80 27.95
CA LEU A 95 -0.85 -10.18 28.14
C LEU A 95 0.58 -10.25 28.71
N GLY A 96 1.38 -9.18 28.59
CA GLY A 96 2.76 -9.13 29.04
C GLY A 96 3.74 -9.89 28.13
N GLU A 97 5.04 -9.76 28.47
CA GLU A 97 6.11 -10.42 27.69
C GLU A 97 6.16 -11.93 27.92
N ASP A 98 5.80 -12.40 29.10
CA ASP A 98 5.88 -13.80 29.52
C ASP A 98 4.58 -14.58 29.32
N SER A 99 3.71 -14.12 28.42
CA SER A 99 2.43 -14.79 28.19
C SER A 99 2.64 -16.18 27.62
N VAL A 100 1.87 -17.16 28.11
CA VAL A 100 1.84 -18.56 27.61
C VAL A 100 1.36 -18.64 26.16
N TYR A 101 0.69 -17.59 25.65
CA TYR A 101 0.14 -17.54 24.31
C TYR A 101 1.19 -17.17 23.27
N PRO A 102 1.22 -17.83 22.10
CA PRO A 102 2.18 -17.53 21.06
C PRO A 102 1.96 -16.12 20.53
N ARG A 103 3.03 -15.33 20.42
CA ARG A 103 2.99 -13.97 19.92
C ARG A 103 2.60 -13.97 18.43
N PRO A 104 1.55 -13.27 18.00
CA PRO A 104 1.14 -13.23 16.59
C PRO A 104 2.06 -12.35 15.72
N PHE A 105 3.15 -11.86 16.28
CA PHE A 105 4.14 -11.02 15.61
C PHE A 105 5.57 -11.46 15.95
N SER A 106 6.49 -11.24 15.02
CA SER A 106 7.90 -11.55 15.23
C SER A 106 8.52 -10.66 16.32
N ALA A 107 9.24 -11.26 17.26
CA ALA A 107 9.99 -10.56 18.30
C ALA A 107 11.23 -9.82 17.75
N SER A 108 11.72 -10.22 16.58
CA SER A 108 12.91 -9.66 15.93
C SER A 108 12.55 -8.56 14.92
N GLY A 109 13.53 -7.69 14.61
CA GLY A 109 13.39 -6.56 13.69
C GLY A 109 12.87 -6.86 12.27
N GLY A 110 12.64 -8.14 11.92
CA GLY A 110 12.05 -8.59 10.66
C GLY A 110 10.69 -7.96 10.33
N SER A 111 9.96 -7.49 11.35
CA SER A 111 8.70 -6.78 11.13
C SER A 111 8.87 -5.42 10.44
N ARG A 112 10.04 -4.76 10.54
CA ARG A 112 10.34 -3.50 9.85
C ARG A 112 10.66 -3.74 8.38
N LEU A 113 11.46 -4.75 8.08
CA LEU A 113 11.79 -5.14 6.71
C LEU A 113 10.56 -5.58 5.92
N GLY A 114 9.63 -6.32 6.53
CA GLY A 114 8.38 -6.73 5.88
C GLY A 114 7.42 -5.57 5.52
N ARG A 115 7.62 -4.37 6.07
CA ARG A 115 6.83 -3.18 5.76
C ARG A 115 7.42 -2.29 4.66
N LEU A 116 8.68 -2.54 4.26
CA LEU A 116 9.36 -1.75 3.23
C LEU A 116 8.80 -2.02 1.83
N PRO A 117 8.59 -3.27 1.36
CA PRO A 117 8.17 -3.54 -0.01
C PRO A 117 6.89 -2.81 -0.41
N PRO A 118 5.79 -2.81 0.37
CA PRO A 118 4.58 -2.08 0.00
C PRO A 118 4.79 -0.57 -0.19
N ARG A 119 5.61 0.04 0.67
CA ARG A 119 5.91 1.48 0.59
C ARG A 119 6.77 1.80 -0.62
N VAL A 120 7.81 1.00 -0.85
CA VAL A 120 8.72 1.17 -1.98
C VAL A 120 7.96 1.04 -3.30
N ILE A 121 7.06 0.08 -3.45
CA ILE A 121 6.22 -0.09 -4.64
C ILE A 121 5.39 1.17 -4.89
N CYS A 122 4.68 1.68 -3.88
CA CYS A 122 3.86 2.88 -4.06
C CYS A 122 4.71 4.11 -4.44
N ILE A 123 5.87 4.30 -3.79
CA ILE A 123 6.78 5.42 -4.09
C ILE A 123 7.36 5.28 -5.51
N ALA A 124 7.76 4.08 -5.92
CA ALA A 124 8.26 3.82 -7.26
C ALA A 124 7.20 4.13 -8.34
N LEU A 125 5.94 3.74 -8.12
CA LEU A 125 4.84 4.07 -9.01
C LEU A 125 4.59 5.58 -9.09
N MET A 126 4.63 6.29 -7.96
CA MET A 126 4.50 7.75 -7.97
C MET A 126 5.64 8.42 -8.73
N ALA A 127 6.89 7.97 -8.50
CA ALA A 127 8.06 8.47 -9.22
C ALA A 127 7.96 8.21 -10.73
N MET A 128 7.51 7.03 -11.13
CA MET A 128 7.28 6.69 -12.53
C MET A 128 6.29 7.66 -13.19
N TRP A 129 5.17 7.98 -12.54
CA TRP A 129 4.19 8.94 -13.07
C TRP A 129 4.74 10.36 -13.15
N CYS A 130 5.58 10.78 -12.21
CA CYS A 130 6.29 12.07 -12.30
C CYS A 130 7.21 12.11 -13.52
N VAL A 131 7.96 11.03 -13.78
CA VAL A 131 8.85 10.94 -14.95
C VAL A 131 8.06 10.98 -16.25
N LEU A 132 6.95 10.24 -16.35
CA LEU A 132 6.10 10.23 -17.54
C LEU A 132 5.48 11.62 -17.80
N GLN A 133 5.06 12.33 -16.75
CA GLN A 133 4.54 13.70 -16.90
C GLN A 133 5.59 14.67 -17.39
N THR A 134 6.81 14.63 -16.83
CA THR A 134 7.90 15.53 -17.23
C THR A 134 8.39 15.21 -18.64
N ALA A 135 8.48 13.94 -19.01
CA ALA A 135 8.84 13.53 -20.37
C ALA A 135 7.82 13.99 -21.40
N GLY A 136 6.51 13.90 -21.10
CA GLY A 136 5.44 14.39 -21.95
C GLY A 136 5.46 15.90 -22.16
N LEU A 137 5.87 16.67 -21.15
CA LEU A 137 6.00 18.13 -21.25
C LEU A 137 7.30 18.57 -21.94
N GLY A 138 8.39 17.80 -21.79
CA GLY A 138 9.71 18.13 -22.39
C GLY A 138 9.82 17.88 -23.89
N PHE A 139 8.86 17.15 -24.51
CA PHE A 139 8.80 16.98 -25.97
C PHE A 139 8.21 18.20 -26.69
N LEU A 140 7.84 19.25 -25.96
CA LEU A 140 7.17 20.48 -26.45
C LEU A 140 8.08 21.70 -26.50
N GLY A 141 9.33 21.57 -26.15
CA GLY A 141 10.38 22.61 -26.28
C GLY A 141 11.38 22.27 -27.35
#